data_e040413df810c66ae72198d0b96f957d
#
_entry.id   e040413df810c66ae72198d0b96f957d
#
_cell.length_a   1.000
_cell.length_b   1.000
_cell.length_c   1.000
_cell.angle_alpha   90.00
_cell.angle_beta   90.00
_cell.angle_gamma   90.00
#
_symmetry.space_group_name_H-M   'P 1'
#
loop_
_entity.id
_entity.type
_entity.pdbx_description
1 polymer ?
#
loop_
_entity_poly.entity_id
_entity_poly.type
_entity_poly.pdbx_seq_one_letter_code
_entity_poly.pdbx_strand_id
1 'polypeptide(L)' 'MKCLYRELDRRKKYLITKLQNEIATLEWQWFQNEINDKEYVVAFDDIQRRIRELKG' A
#
# COMPACT_ATOMS: atom_id res chain seq x y z
N MET A 1 -6.05 -27.22 -8.96
CA MET A 1 -6.23 -25.90 -9.56
C MET A 1 -6.80 -24.85 -8.63
N LYS A 2 -7.77 -25.23 -7.81
CA LYS A 2 -8.35 -24.28 -6.84
C LYS A 2 -7.34 -23.78 -5.82
N CYS A 3 -6.33 -24.57 -5.48
CA CYS A 3 -5.30 -24.20 -4.51
C CYS A 3 -4.41 -23.04 -4.99
N LEU A 4 -4.12 -23.00 -6.30
CA LEU A 4 -3.30 -21.94 -6.88
C LEU A 4 -3.97 -20.57 -6.79
N TYR A 5 -5.27 -20.51 -7.04
CA TYR A 5 -6.03 -19.27 -6.96
C TYR A 5 -6.09 -18.74 -5.51
N ARG A 6 -6.23 -19.66 -4.55
CA ARG A 6 -6.25 -19.28 -3.14
C ARG A 6 -4.90 -18.71 -2.69
N GLU A 7 -3.80 -19.30 -3.15
CA GLU A 7 -2.47 -18.79 -2.82
C GLU A 7 -2.24 -17.42 -3.41
N LEU A 8 -2.65 -17.20 -4.66
CA LEU A 8 -2.55 -15.90 -5.30
C LEU A 8 -3.38 -14.86 -4.57
N ASP A 9 -4.59 -15.21 -4.16
CA ASP A 9 -5.47 -14.32 -3.40
C ASP A 9 -4.86 -13.97 -2.06
N ARG A 10 -4.26 -14.94 -1.36
CA ARG A 10 -3.59 -14.69 -0.08
C ARG A 10 -2.41 -13.75 -0.25
N ARG A 11 -1.61 -13.96 -1.30
CA ARG A 11 -0.48 -13.09 -1.60
C ARG A 11 -0.93 -11.67 -1.90
N LYS A 12 -1.98 -11.52 -2.70
CA LYS A 12 -2.55 -10.21 -3.01
C LYS A 12 -3.05 -9.52 -1.75
N LYS A 13 -3.77 -10.23 -0.90
CA LYS A 13 -4.27 -9.66 0.36
C LYS A 13 -3.13 -9.23 1.25
N TYR A 14 -2.09 -10.05 1.35
CA TYR A 14 -0.91 -9.73 2.15
C TYR A 14 -0.23 -8.46 1.64
N LEU A 15 -0.03 -8.37 0.32
CA LEU A 15 0.60 -7.21 -0.29
C LEU A 15 -0.24 -5.94 -0.11
N ILE A 16 -1.56 -6.06 -0.28
CA ILE A 16 -2.46 -4.92 -0.06
C ILE A 16 -2.39 -4.46 1.39
N THR A 17 -2.44 -5.39 2.33
CA THR A 17 -2.33 -5.07 3.76
C THR A 17 -1.01 -4.39 4.07
N LYS A 18 0.08 -4.89 3.49
CA LYS A 18 1.41 -4.30 3.67
C LYS A 18 1.45 -2.87 3.14
N LEU A 19 0.88 -2.64 1.96
CA LEU A 19 0.81 -1.31 1.38
C LEU A 19 -0.06 -0.37 2.20
N GLN A 20 -1.16 -0.86 2.75
CA GLN A 20 -2.01 -0.07 3.64
C GLN A 20 -1.27 0.31 4.92
N ASN A 21 -0.44 -0.58 5.45
CA ASN A 21 0.40 -0.28 6.60
C ASN A 21 1.46 0.76 6.26
N GLU A 22 1.97 0.74 5.04
CA GLU A 22 2.90 1.77 4.57
C GLU A 22 2.24 3.15 4.53
N ILE A 23 0.97 3.20 4.12
CA ILE A 23 0.20 4.46 4.15
C ILE A 23 0.08 4.97 5.58
N ALA A 24 -0.23 4.11 6.53
CA ALA A 24 -0.34 4.49 7.93
C ALA A 24 0.99 5.04 8.47
N THR A 25 2.10 4.40 8.11
CA THR A 25 3.43 4.86 8.47
C THR A 25 3.72 6.23 7.84
N LEU A 26 3.35 6.38 6.57
CA LEU A 26 3.54 7.62 5.83
C LEU A 26 2.75 8.78 6.48
N GLU A 27 1.52 8.53 6.87
CA GLU A 27 0.70 9.51 7.57
C GLU A 27 1.33 9.93 8.90
N TRP A 28 1.87 8.96 9.61
CA TRP A 28 2.56 9.22 10.87
C TRP A 28 3.79 10.09 10.66
N GLN A 29 4.61 9.77 9.65
CA GLN A 29 5.79 10.55 9.31
C GLN A 29 5.43 11.98 8.93
N TRP A 30 4.37 12.14 8.15
CA TRP A 30 3.88 13.46 7.76
C TRP A 30 3.41 14.25 8.98
N PHE A 31 2.67 13.60 9.86
CA PHE A 31 2.16 14.21 11.10
C PHE A 31 3.32 14.67 12.00
N GLN A 32 4.40 13.90 12.04
CA GLN A 32 5.59 14.22 12.82
C GLN A 32 6.49 15.25 12.14
N ASN A 33 6.12 15.73 10.97
CA ASN A 33 6.92 16.67 10.16
C ASN A 33 8.25 16.06 9.67
N GLU A 34 8.33 14.74 9.58
CA GLU A 34 9.51 14.07 9.03
C GLU A 34 9.57 14.18 7.51
N ILE A 35 8.40 14.33 6.87
CA ILE A 35 8.28 14.53 5.43
C ILE A 35 7.37 15.73 5.19
N ASN A 36 7.54 16.41 4.05
CA ASN A 36 6.70 17.53 3.68
C ASN A 36 5.46 17.07 2.91
N ASP A 37 4.54 18.03 2.67
CA ASP A 37 3.28 17.74 1.97
C ASP A 37 3.51 17.12 0.60
N LYS A 38 4.49 17.63 -0.13
CA LYS A 38 4.79 17.15 -1.48
C LYS A 38 5.26 15.70 -1.46
N GLU A 39 6.15 15.37 -0.55
CA GLU A 39 6.65 14.01 -0.38
C GLU A 39 5.52 13.06 0.02
N TYR A 40 4.66 13.51 0.91
CA TYR A 40 3.49 12.75 1.35
C TYR A 40 2.58 12.42 0.17
N VAL A 41 2.22 13.43 -0.62
CA VAL A 41 1.30 13.25 -1.75
C VAL A 41 1.88 12.30 -2.80
N VAL A 42 3.16 12.46 -3.14
CA VAL A 42 3.82 11.61 -4.12
C VAL A 42 3.87 10.15 -3.66
N ALA A 43 4.28 9.93 -2.42
CA ALA A 43 4.37 8.58 -1.87
C ALA A 43 2.99 7.94 -1.73
N PHE A 44 2.01 8.70 -1.27
CA PHE A 44 0.63 8.23 -1.14
C PHE A 44 0.06 7.80 -2.49
N ASP A 45 0.24 8.62 -3.51
CA ASP A 45 -0.23 8.32 -4.86
C ASP A 45 0.41 7.04 -5.41
N ASP A 46 1.71 6.88 -5.20
CA ASP A 46 2.44 5.69 -5.64
C ASP A 46 1.90 4.42 -4.97
N ILE A 47 1.69 4.49 -3.66
CA ILE A 47 1.16 3.34 -2.90
C ILE A 47 -0.27 3.02 -3.35
N GLN A 48 -1.11 4.03 -3.54
CA GLN A 48 -2.48 3.84 -4.03
C GLN A 48 -2.49 3.20 -5.41
N ARG A 49 -1.59 3.61 -6.29
CA ARG A 49 -1.47 3.02 -7.62
C ARG A 49 -1.13 1.54 -7.54
N ARG A 50 -0.20 1.15 -6.69
CA ARG A 50 0.17 -0.24 -6.49
C ARG A 50 -0.99 -1.08 -5.97
N ILE A 51 -1.76 -0.52 -5.04
CA ILE A 51 -2.95 -1.19 -4.50
C ILE A 51 -3.96 -1.42 -5.62
N ARG A 52 -4.18 -0.42 -6.48
CA ARG A 52 -5.11 -0.56 -7.62
C ARG A 52 -4.66 -1.65 -8.57
N GLU A 53 -3.39 -1.72 -8.87
CA GLU A 53 -2.83 -2.75 -9.75
C GLU A 53 -3.07 -4.14 -9.17
N LEU A 54 -2.92 -4.30 -7.87
CA LEU A 54 -3.17 -5.58 -7.21
C LEU A 54 -4.65 -5.95 -7.17
N LYS A 55 -5.52 -4.97 -7.02
CA LYS A 55 -6.97 -5.19 -7.02
C LYS A 55 -7.54 -5.42 -8.41
N GLY A 56 -6.95 -4.75 -9.37
CA GLY A 56 -7.41 -4.77 -10.73
C GLY A 56 -6.91 -5.90 -11.55
#